data_0d87239d397bdd40f6e17bcad71575c7
#
_entry.id   0d87239d397bdd40f6e17bcad71575c7
#
_cell.length_a   1.000
_cell.length_b   1.000
_cell.length_c   1.000
_cell.angle_alpha   90.00
_cell.angle_beta   90.00
_cell.angle_gamma   90.00
#
_symmetry.space_group_name_H-M   'P 1'
#
loop_
_entity.id
_entity.type
_entity.pdbx_description
1 polymer ?
#
loop_
_entity_poly.entity_id
_entity_poly.type
_entity_poly.pdbx_seq_one_letter_code
_entity_poly.pdbx_strand_id
1 'polypeptide(L)'
;KINEEKLDAKHKITLDFSISKAFEDMDNYEKSSFHIKNGNLLKRKQIKYNIENEIKLFNEIKKIFSETDLNNESQKDLSKIKIVFICGMPRSGTTLIEQIIASHKEVYGAGELNYLSKVIGKNFYDNNVLNKNLILEKISESNNNIYKEYINYLKVHKFSQNIVTDKAPLNFRWIGFIKVFFP
;
A
#
# COMPACT_ATOMS: atom_id res chain seq x y z
N LYS A 1 11.59 -33.48 19.38
CA LYS A 1 12.69 -32.46 19.35
C LYS A 1 12.85 -32.00 17.92
N ILE A 2 12.62 -30.71 17.66
CA ILE A 2 12.86 -30.10 16.36
C ILE A 2 14.38 -29.96 16.20
N ASN A 3 14.94 -30.49 15.12
CA ASN A 3 16.37 -30.31 14.83
C ASN A 3 16.55 -28.95 14.14
N GLU A 4 16.87 -27.91 14.92
CA GLU A 4 17.01 -26.53 14.48
C GLU A 4 18.08 -26.34 13.38
N GLU A 5 19.09 -27.21 13.33
CA GLU A 5 20.15 -27.14 12.32
C GLU A 5 19.65 -27.43 10.89
N LYS A 6 18.51 -28.15 10.75
CA LYS A 6 17.92 -28.52 9.46
C LYS A 6 16.84 -27.54 8.98
N LEU A 7 16.49 -26.53 9.78
CA LEU A 7 15.47 -25.55 9.40
C LEU A 7 16.04 -24.48 8.47
N ASP A 8 15.32 -24.17 7.41
CA ASP A 8 15.61 -23.00 6.60
C ASP A 8 15.36 -21.69 7.38
N ALA A 9 15.85 -20.57 6.86
CA ALA A 9 15.76 -19.28 7.56
C ALA A 9 14.30 -18.82 7.80
N LYS A 10 13.36 -19.19 6.93
CA LYS A 10 11.94 -18.84 7.08
C LYS A 10 11.31 -19.59 8.25
N HIS A 11 11.59 -20.88 8.35
CA HIS A 11 11.09 -21.71 9.45
C HIS A 11 11.73 -21.32 10.79
N LYS A 12 13.03 -20.96 10.81
CA LYS A 12 13.70 -20.44 12.01
C LYS A 12 13.03 -19.16 12.53
N ILE A 13 12.73 -18.20 11.63
CA ILE A 13 12.03 -16.97 11.99
C ILE A 13 10.65 -17.26 12.59
N THR A 14 9.88 -18.15 11.96
CA THR A 14 8.54 -18.52 12.46
C THR A 14 8.65 -19.20 13.82
N LEU A 15 9.60 -20.09 14.00
CA LEU A 15 9.84 -20.79 15.24
C LEU A 15 10.19 -19.82 16.39
N ASP A 16 11.13 -18.90 16.16
CA ASP A 16 11.50 -17.89 17.16
C ASP A 16 10.30 -17.03 17.59
N PHE A 17 9.47 -16.55 16.64
CA PHE A 17 8.28 -15.80 17.01
C PHE A 17 7.24 -16.63 17.76
N SER A 18 7.06 -17.91 17.40
CA SER A 18 6.14 -18.80 18.10
C SER A 18 6.62 -19.12 19.52
N ILE A 19 7.92 -19.35 19.71
CA ILE A 19 8.51 -19.59 21.03
C ILE A 19 8.44 -18.32 21.88
N SER A 20 8.70 -17.15 21.28
CA SER A 20 8.55 -15.87 21.97
C SER A 20 7.13 -15.71 22.52
N LYS A 21 6.11 -15.98 21.68
CA LYS A 21 4.71 -15.91 22.11
C LYS A 21 4.39 -16.90 23.24
N ALA A 22 4.87 -18.14 23.13
CA ALA A 22 4.66 -19.13 24.18
C ALA A 22 5.27 -18.70 25.53
N PHE A 23 6.47 -18.10 25.52
CA PHE A 23 7.07 -17.58 26.74
C PHE A 23 6.36 -16.33 27.28
N GLU A 24 5.82 -15.47 26.40
CA GLU A 24 4.98 -14.35 26.82
C GLU A 24 3.71 -14.85 27.53
N ASP A 25 3.03 -15.87 26.99
CA ASP A 25 1.83 -16.47 27.58
C ASP A 25 2.14 -17.20 28.95
N MET A 26 3.39 -17.48 29.22
CA MET A 26 3.89 -18.03 30.49
C MET A 26 4.48 -16.94 31.41
N ASP A 27 4.31 -15.67 31.12
CA ASP A 27 4.87 -14.50 31.81
C ASP A 27 6.42 -14.51 31.91
N ASN A 28 7.09 -15.29 31.05
CA ASN A 28 8.55 -15.34 31.00
C ASN A 28 9.08 -14.34 29.94
N TYR A 29 9.02 -13.06 30.26
CA TYR A 29 9.37 -11.97 29.37
C TYR A 29 10.84 -11.93 28.96
N GLU A 30 11.74 -12.44 29.77
CA GLU A 30 13.17 -12.54 29.45
C GLU A 30 13.40 -13.45 28.24
N LYS A 31 12.89 -14.68 28.31
CA LYS A 31 13.00 -15.65 27.21
C LYS A 31 12.19 -15.20 25.99
N SER A 32 11.00 -14.63 26.19
CA SER A 32 10.21 -14.04 25.11
C SER A 32 11.02 -12.98 24.36
N SER A 33 11.64 -12.04 25.08
CA SER A 33 12.47 -10.98 24.50
C SER A 33 13.68 -11.51 23.74
N PHE A 34 14.31 -12.59 24.22
CA PHE A 34 15.41 -13.24 23.53
C PHE A 34 14.99 -13.79 22.16
N HIS A 35 13.90 -14.55 22.12
CA HIS A 35 13.42 -15.16 20.88
C HIS A 35 12.86 -14.11 19.88
N ILE A 36 12.15 -13.08 20.35
CA ILE A 36 11.68 -12.03 19.45
C ILE A 36 12.84 -11.25 18.81
N LYS A 37 13.92 -11.01 19.56
CA LYS A 37 15.14 -10.38 19.00
C LYS A 37 15.78 -11.28 17.95
N ASN A 38 15.91 -12.58 18.18
CA ASN A 38 16.49 -13.51 17.22
C ASN A 38 15.66 -13.59 15.94
N GLY A 39 14.35 -13.76 16.05
CA GLY A 39 13.44 -13.76 14.91
C GLY A 39 13.53 -12.47 14.09
N ASN A 40 13.57 -11.31 14.76
CA ASN A 40 13.73 -10.02 14.10
C ASN A 40 15.10 -9.87 13.41
N LEU A 41 16.19 -10.32 14.02
CA LEU A 41 17.52 -10.29 13.40
C LEU A 41 17.58 -11.14 12.14
N LEU A 42 17.02 -12.36 12.18
CA LEU A 42 16.93 -13.23 11.01
C LEU A 42 16.06 -12.62 9.93
N LYS A 43 14.91 -12.06 10.31
CA LYS A 43 14.02 -11.36 9.39
C LYS A 43 14.69 -10.15 8.73
N ARG A 44 15.41 -9.35 9.53
CA ARG A 44 16.14 -8.18 9.02
C ARG A 44 17.17 -8.53 7.96
N LYS A 45 17.88 -9.67 8.11
CA LYS A 45 18.85 -10.16 7.11
C LYS A 45 18.19 -10.49 5.76
N GLN A 46 16.91 -10.84 5.74
CA GLN A 46 16.17 -11.15 4.52
C GLN A 46 15.62 -9.89 3.82
N ILE A 47 15.46 -8.79 4.55
CA ILE A 47 14.88 -7.55 4.02
C ILE A 47 15.98 -6.73 3.35
N LYS A 48 15.87 -6.60 2.02
CA LYS A 48 16.73 -5.72 1.22
C LYS A 48 16.17 -4.28 1.22
N TYR A 49 16.07 -3.68 2.41
CA TYR A 49 15.60 -2.31 2.55
C TYR A 49 16.79 -1.35 2.53
N ASN A 50 16.70 -0.32 1.67
CA ASN A 50 17.64 0.79 1.65
C ASN A 50 16.85 2.11 1.63
N ILE A 51 17.06 2.95 2.66
CA ILE A 51 16.40 4.25 2.79
C ILE A 51 16.73 5.20 1.63
N GLU A 52 17.92 5.11 1.05
CA GLU A 52 18.33 5.96 -0.07
C GLU A 52 17.45 5.72 -1.31
N ASN A 53 17.02 4.47 -1.53
CA ASN A 53 16.12 4.14 -2.64
C ASN A 53 14.73 4.77 -2.41
N GLU A 54 14.25 4.79 -1.18
CA GLU A 54 12.99 5.45 -0.85
C GLU A 54 13.11 6.97 -1.05
N ILE A 55 14.20 7.58 -0.59
CA ILE A 55 14.45 9.02 -0.78
C ILE A 55 14.51 9.37 -2.28
N LYS A 56 15.20 8.56 -3.08
CA LYS A 56 15.25 8.76 -4.55
C LYS A 56 13.85 8.69 -5.15
N LEU A 57 13.08 7.65 -4.83
CA LEU A 57 11.71 7.49 -5.33
C LEU A 57 10.84 8.70 -4.99
N PHE A 58 10.86 9.17 -3.73
CA PHE A 58 10.08 10.36 -3.33
C PHE A 58 10.53 11.62 -4.05
N ASN A 59 11.82 11.81 -4.25
CA ASN A 59 12.35 12.96 -5.00
C ASN A 59 11.95 12.92 -6.47
N GLU A 60 11.96 11.75 -7.09
CA GLU A 60 11.48 11.57 -8.47
C GLU A 60 9.99 11.86 -8.60
N ILE A 61 9.16 11.30 -7.72
CA ILE A 61 7.72 11.58 -7.69
C ILE A 61 7.47 13.08 -7.51
N LYS A 62 8.12 13.70 -6.52
CA LYS A 62 7.99 15.13 -6.26
C LYS A 62 8.36 15.96 -7.49
N LYS A 63 9.47 15.64 -8.15
CA LYS A 63 9.93 16.36 -9.35
C LYS A 63 8.91 16.23 -10.50
N ILE A 64 8.42 15.02 -10.77
CA ILE A 64 7.46 14.79 -11.84
C ILE A 64 6.21 15.65 -11.63
N PHE A 65 5.60 15.56 -10.45
CA PHE A 65 4.33 16.23 -10.17
C PHE A 65 4.46 17.74 -9.87
N SER A 66 5.64 18.25 -9.51
CA SER A 66 5.87 19.70 -9.40
C SER A 66 6.00 20.39 -10.76
N GLU A 67 6.37 19.64 -11.80
CA GLU A 67 6.53 20.13 -13.17
C GLU A 67 5.25 19.88 -14.01
N THR A 68 4.26 19.18 -13.47
CA THR A 68 3.03 18.79 -14.18
C THR A 68 1.90 19.73 -13.80
N ASP A 69 1.17 20.25 -14.79
CA ASP A 69 -0.08 20.95 -14.53
C ASP A 69 -1.15 19.97 -14.05
N LEU A 70 -1.47 20.07 -12.76
CA LEU A 70 -2.46 19.21 -12.09
C LEU A 70 -3.90 19.69 -12.26
N ASN A 71 -4.12 20.83 -12.94
CA ASN A 71 -5.46 21.42 -13.15
C ASN A 71 -6.13 20.92 -14.42
N ASN A 72 -5.66 19.81 -14.98
CA ASN A 72 -6.22 19.27 -16.22
C ASN A 72 -7.67 18.78 -15.96
N GLU A 73 -8.64 19.66 -16.25
CA GLU A 73 -10.08 19.38 -16.10
C GLU A 73 -10.62 18.33 -17.08
N SER A 74 -9.77 17.79 -17.95
CA SER A 74 -10.17 16.87 -19.02
C SER A 74 -10.65 15.49 -18.55
N GLN A 75 -10.57 15.21 -17.25
CA GLN A 75 -11.00 13.92 -16.66
C GLN A 75 -12.37 14.02 -15.99
N LYS A 76 -13.29 14.80 -16.54
CA LYS A 76 -14.67 14.86 -16.05
C LYS A 76 -15.34 13.48 -16.11
N ASP A 77 -15.58 12.97 -14.92
CA ASP A 77 -16.65 12.06 -14.51
C ASP A 77 -17.07 10.97 -15.51
N LEU A 78 -16.26 9.92 -15.63
CA LEU A 78 -16.62 8.74 -16.43
C LEU A 78 -17.22 7.60 -15.60
N SER A 79 -17.34 7.72 -14.28
CA SER A 79 -17.89 6.67 -13.45
C SER A 79 -18.80 7.18 -12.34
N LYS A 80 -19.79 6.33 -12.02
CA LYS A 80 -20.69 6.53 -10.88
C LYS A 80 -20.04 6.26 -9.52
N ILE A 81 -18.80 5.74 -9.50
CA ILE A 81 -18.12 5.32 -8.27
C ILE A 81 -17.09 6.39 -7.88
N LYS A 82 -17.23 6.91 -6.67
CA LYS A 82 -16.26 7.82 -6.06
C LYS A 82 -15.36 7.04 -5.11
N ILE A 83 -14.04 7.29 -5.17
CA ILE A 83 -13.09 6.63 -4.30
C ILE A 83 -12.56 7.62 -3.28
N VAL A 84 -12.65 7.26 -2.00
CA VAL A 84 -12.09 8.02 -0.89
C VAL A 84 -10.83 7.32 -0.41
N PHE A 85 -9.67 7.88 -0.75
CA PHE A 85 -8.38 7.36 -0.29
C PHE A 85 -8.08 7.85 1.13
N ILE A 86 -7.91 6.93 2.06
CA ILE A 86 -7.55 7.22 3.45
C ILE A 86 -6.08 6.85 3.64
N CYS A 87 -5.26 7.87 3.71
CA CYS A 87 -3.80 7.75 3.81
C CYS A 87 -3.31 8.22 5.18
N GLY A 88 -2.16 7.75 5.60
CA GLY A 88 -1.54 8.22 6.85
C GLY A 88 -0.39 7.33 7.30
N MET A 89 0.21 7.69 8.42
CA MET A 89 1.22 6.84 9.05
C MET A 89 0.57 5.59 9.64
N PRO A 90 1.25 4.44 9.66
CA PRO A 90 0.80 3.29 10.41
C PRO A 90 0.47 3.67 11.87
N ARG A 91 -0.61 3.14 12.41
CA ARG A 91 -1.09 3.41 13.78
C ARG A 91 -1.59 4.84 14.03
N SER A 92 -1.93 5.61 13.00
CA SER A 92 -2.47 6.98 13.09
C SER A 92 -4.00 7.07 13.16
N GLY A 93 -4.70 5.95 13.32
CA GLY A 93 -6.16 5.93 13.43
C GLY A 93 -6.90 5.82 12.08
N THR A 94 -6.22 5.53 10.99
CA THR A 94 -6.84 5.39 9.65
C THR A 94 -7.99 4.38 9.63
N THR A 95 -7.89 3.28 10.40
CA THR A 95 -8.96 2.29 10.53
C THR A 95 -10.21 2.87 11.20
N LEU A 96 -10.04 3.69 12.25
CA LEU A 96 -11.16 4.34 12.92
C LEU A 96 -11.86 5.32 11.98
N ILE A 97 -11.11 6.12 11.25
CA ILE A 97 -11.66 7.06 10.26
C ILE A 97 -12.44 6.31 9.18
N GLU A 98 -11.90 5.22 8.66
CA GLU A 98 -12.62 4.39 7.69
C GLU A 98 -13.93 3.86 8.25
N GLN A 99 -13.94 3.32 9.48
CA GLN A 99 -15.15 2.80 10.12
C GLN A 99 -16.22 3.88 10.30
N ILE A 100 -15.81 5.10 10.68
CA ILE A 100 -16.72 6.25 10.80
C ILE A 100 -17.34 6.58 9.43
N ILE A 101 -16.53 6.68 8.38
CA ILE A 101 -17.01 7.00 7.02
C ILE A 101 -17.90 5.87 6.49
N ALA A 102 -17.48 4.62 6.66
CA ALA A 102 -18.20 3.44 6.19
C ALA A 102 -19.47 3.11 6.99
N SER A 103 -19.73 3.80 8.12
CA SER A 103 -21.02 3.71 8.81
C SER A 103 -22.17 4.35 8.00
N HIS A 104 -21.85 5.17 7.00
CA HIS A 104 -22.85 5.74 6.11
C HIS A 104 -23.31 4.72 5.08
N LYS A 105 -24.62 4.58 4.87
CA LYS A 105 -25.25 3.55 4.01
C LYS A 105 -24.78 3.56 2.53
N GLU A 106 -24.34 4.71 2.04
CA GLU A 106 -23.87 4.87 0.66
C GLU A 106 -22.37 4.63 0.50
N VAL A 107 -21.68 4.28 1.56
CA VAL A 107 -20.23 4.06 1.55
C VAL A 107 -19.91 2.59 1.79
N TYR A 108 -19.09 2.03 0.94
CA TYR A 108 -18.50 0.72 1.11
C TYR A 108 -17.07 0.84 1.64
N GLY A 109 -16.83 0.31 2.84
CA GLY A 109 -15.49 0.25 3.44
C GLY A 109 -14.70 -0.93 2.88
N ALA A 110 -13.76 -0.67 1.96
CA ALA A 110 -13.01 -1.74 1.30
C ALA A 110 -11.74 -2.16 2.06
N GLY A 111 -11.37 -1.46 3.12
CA GLY A 111 -10.19 -1.78 3.93
C GLY A 111 -8.89 -1.45 3.23
N GLU A 112 -7.84 -2.21 3.55
CA GLU A 112 -6.50 -2.04 2.96
C GLU A 112 -6.41 -2.71 1.59
N LEU A 113 -6.46 -1.91 0.54
CA LEU A 113 -6.32 -2.39 -0.83
C LEU A 113 -4.87 -2.15 -1.31
N ASN A 114 -4.36 -3.10 -2.08
CA ASN A 114 -3.07 -2.94 -2.75
C ASN A 114 -3.24 -2.60 -4.25
N TYR A 115 -4.44 -2.19 -4.64
CA TYR A 115 -4.79 -2.00 -6.04
C TYR A 115 -4.10 -0.79 -6.65
N LEU A 116 -4.03 0.33 -5.94
CA LEU A 116 -3.33 1.52 -6.42
C LEU A 116 -1.86 1.23 -6.71
N SER A 117 -1.15 0.59 -5.78
CA SER A 117 0.25 0.22 -5.99
C SER A 117 0.44 -0.77 -7.14
N LYS A 118 -0.50 -1.70 -7.35
CA LYS A 118 -0.47 -2.63 -8.50
C LYS A 118 -0.65 -1.91 -9.83
N VAL A 119 -1.64 -1.01 -9.91
CA VAL A 119 -1.92 -0.24 -11.13
C VAL A 119 -0.74 0.66 -11.45
N ILE A 120 -0.17 1.35 -10.47
CA ILE A 120 1.01 2.20 -10.65
C ILE A 120 2.22 1.36 -11.06
N GLY A 121 2.49 0.26 -10.37
CA GLY A 121 3.60 -0.63 -10.69
C GLY A 121 3.55 -1.20 -12.12
N LYS A 122 2.35 -1.53 -12.59
CA LYS A 122 2.14 -2.07 -13.93
C LYS A 122 2.30 -1.01 -15.04
N ASN A 123 1.82 0.21 -14.79
CA ASN A 123 1.68 1.21 -15.86
C ASN A 123 2.84 2.20 -15.94
N PHE A 124 3.59 2.40 -14.84
CA PHE A 124 4.56 3.50 -14.75
C PHE A 124 5.98 3.05 -14.39
N TYR A 125 6.20 1.75 -14.21
CA TYR A 125 7.53 1.22 -13.96
C TYR A 125 8.06 0.48 -15.18
N ASP A 126 9.33 0.75 -15.48
CA ASP A 126 10.13 -0.02 -16.45
C ASP A 126 11.39 -0.53 -15.73
N ASN A 127 11.66 -1.83 -15.80
CA ASN A 127 12.80 -2.48 -15.13
C ASN A 127 12.92 -2.10 -13.63
N ASN A 128 11.80 -2.04 -12.91
CA ASN A 128 11.68 -1.61 -11.51
C ASN A 128 12.07 -0.15 -11.22
N VAL A 129 12.15 0.70 -12.25
CA VAL A 129 12.39 2.13 -12.12
C VAL A 129 11.15 2.89 -12.57
N LEU A 130 10.78 3.94 -11.84
CA LEU A 130 9.66 4.81 -12.19
C LEU A 130 10.00 5.57 -13.49
N ASN A 131 9.16 5.45 -14.51
CA ASN A 131 9.40 6.04 -15.82
C ASN A 131 8.58 7.32 -16.00
N LYS A 132 9.27 8.48 -15.95
CA LYS A 132 8.67 9.81 -16.12
C LYS A 132 7.92 9.93 -17.47
N ASN A 133 8.47 9.41 -18.55
CA ASN A 133 7.88 9.56 -19.88
C ASN A 133 6.52 8.83 -19.97
N LEU A 134 6.43 7.62 -19.41
CA LEU A 134 5.15 6.88 -19.33
C LEU A 134 4.11 7.65 -18.51
N ILE A 135 4.52 8.32 -17.44
CA ILE A 135 3.60 9.12 -16.61
C ILE A 135 3.07 10.30 -17.42
N LEU A 136 3.94 11.07 -18.06
CA LEU A 136 3.56 12.25 -18.86
C LEU A 136 2.68 11.87 -20.06
N GLU A 137 3.00 10.76 -20.74
CA GLU A 137 2.19 10.20 -21.81
C GLU A 137 0.78 9.88 -21.33
N LYS A 138 0.65 9.17 -20.21
CA LYS A 138 -0.65 8.82 -19.64
C LYS A 138 -1.45 10.03 -19.13
N ILE A 139 -0.78 11.06 -18.66
CA ILE A 139 -1.42 12.32 -18.27
C ILE A 139 -1.99 13.04 -19.53
N SER A 140 -1.29 13.00 -20.66
CA SER A 140 -1.74 13.61 -21.90
C SER A 140 -2.86 12.84 -22.61
N GLU A 141 -3.01 11.54 -22.31
CA GLU A 141 -4.09 10.72 -22.86
C GLU A 141 -5.45 11.16 -22.29
N SER A 142 -6.41 11.47 -23.15
CA SER A 142 -7.80 11.82 -22.74
C SER A 142 -8.58 10.63 -22.18
N ASN A 143 -8.06 9.40 -22.32
CA ASN A 143 -8.72 8.17 -21.91
C ASN A 143 -8.14 7.68 -20.58
N ASN A 144 -8.90 7.82 -19.50
CA ASN A 144 -8.46 7.41 -18.15
C ASN A 144 -8.47 5.89 -17.96
N ASN A 145 -7.51 5.21 -18.57
CA ASN A 145 -7.35 3.76 -18.44
C ASN A 145 -6.88 3.36 -17.03
N ILE A 146 -6.13 4.23 -16.34
CA ILE A 146 -5.64 4.00 -14.98
C ILE A 146 -6.80 3.86 -13.99
N TYR A 147 -7.73 4.80 -14.02
CA TYR A 147 -8.94 4.74 -13.21
C TYR A 147 -9.79 3.49 -13.54
N LYS A 148 -10.02 3.21 -14.83
CA LYS A 148 -10.79 2.03 -15.26
C LYS A 148 -10.17 0.73 -14.79
N GLU A 149 -8.85 0.61 -14.84
CA GLU A 149 -8.13 -0.57 -14.36
C GLU A 149 -8.31 -0.74 -12.85
N TYR A 150 -8.20 0.34 -12.08
CA TYR A 150 -8.43 0.32 -10.64
C TYR A 150 -9.88 -0.10 -10.32
N ILE A 151 -10.88 0.46 -11.01
CA ILE A 151 -12.29 0.07 -10.83
C ILE A 151 -12.51 -1.41 -11.14
N ASN A 152 -11.80 -1.98 -12.11
CA ASN A 152 -11.92 -3.40 -12.41
C ASN A 152 -11.43 -4.28 -11.25
N TYR A 153 -10.40 -3.86 -10.51
CA TYR A 153 -10.01 -4.56 -9.28
C TYR A 153 -11.08 -4.44 -8.18
N LEU A 154 -11.75 -3.28 -8.06
CA LEU A 154 -12.81 -3.10 -7.07
C LEU A 154 -14.06 -3.97 -7.32
N LYS A 155 -14.36 -4.31 -8.58
CA LYS A 155 -15.54 -5.14 -8.92
C LYS A 155 -15.58 -6.50 -8.21
N VAL A 156 -14.43 -7.02 -7.76
CA VAL A 156 -14.36 -8.28 -7.01
C VAL A 156 -15.14 -8.20 -5.69
N HIS A 157 -15.25 -7.01 -5.09
CA HIS A 157 -15.90 -6.82 -3.78
C HIS A 157 -17.44 -6.82 -3.83
N LYS A 158 -18.08 -6.82 -5.01
CA LYS A 158 -19.54 -6.92 -5.20
C LYS A 158 -20.36 -5.95 -4.34
N PHE A 159 -19.93 -4.72 -4.21
CA PHE A 159 -20.66 -3.66 -3.50
C PHE A 159 -21.72 -3.01 -4.39
N SER A 160 -22.71 -2.37 -3.76
CA SER A 160 -23.78 -1.63 -4.44
C SER A 160 -23.68 -0.09 -4.26
N GLN A 161 -22.78 0.35 -3.40
CA GLN A 161 -22.58 1.75 -3.05
C GLN A 161 -21.86 2.52 -4.16
N ASN A 162 -22.13 3.83 -4.23
CA ASN A 162 -21.45 4.72 -5.16
C ASN A 162 -20.15 5.31 -4.61
N ILE A 163 -19.88 5.15 -3.30
CA ILE A 163 -18.68 5.62 -2.64
C ILE A 163 -17.95 4.42 -2.04
N VAL A 164 -16.66 4.32 -2.32
CA VAL A 164 -15.80 3.24 -1.82
C VAL A 164 -14.60 3.85 -1.13
N THR A 165 -14.23 3.35 0.05
CA THR A 165 -12.97 3.74 0.68
C THR A 165 -11.83 2.78 0.29
N ASP A 166 -10.64 3.32 0.09
CA ASP A 166 -9.38 2.58 0.06
C ASP A 166 -8.51 3.12 1.19
N LYS A 167 -8.42 2.36 2.27
CA LYS A 167 -7.67 2.73 3.45
C LYS A 167 -6.32 1.99 3.47
N ALA A 168 -5.50 2.18 2.47
CA ALA A 168 -4.11 1.74 2.48
C ALA A 168 -3.21 2.89 2.97
N PRO A 169 -2.70 2.85 4.21
CA PRO A 169 -1.94 3.97 4.78
C PRO A 169 -0.81 4.44 3.87
N LEU A 170 -0.10 3.53 3.21
CA LEU A 170 1.02 3.83 2.33
C LEU A 170 0.63 4.47 0.99
N ASN A 171 -0.65 4.61 0.67
CA ASN A 171 -1.11 5.33 -0.53
C ASN A 171 -0.69 6.81 -0.52
N PHE A 172 -0.22 7.36 0.61
CA PHE A 172 0.36 8.70 0.64
C PHE A 172 1.54 8.85 -0.34
N ARG A 173 2.23 7.78 -0.69
CA ARG A 173 3.30 7.78 -1.72
C ARG A 173 2.77 8.20 -3.09
N TRP A 174 1.51 7.95 -3.35
CA TRP A 174 0.87 8.05 -4.66
C TRP A 174 -0.09 9.22 -4.80
N ILE A 175 -0.06 10.19 -3.87
CA ILE A 175 -0.99 11.34 -3.88
C ILE A 175 -0.97 12.10 -5.22
N GLY A 176 0.19 12.27 -5.85
CA GLY A 176 0.29 12.88 -7.17
C GLY A 176 -0.48 12.10 -8.25
N PHE A 177 -0.38 10.77 -8.24
CA PHE A 177 -1.13 9.90 -9.14
C PHE A 177 -2.63 9.94 -8.84
N ILE A 178 -3.01 9.92 -7.56
CA ILE A 178 -4.42 10.03 -7.15
C ILE A 178 -5.00 11.34 -7.71
N LYS A 179 -4.31 12.46 -7.49
CA LYS A 179 -4.77 13.77 -7.94
C LYS A 179 -4.98 13.85 -9.46
N VAL A 180 -4.15 13.15 -10.25
CA VAL A 180 -4.19 13.23 -11.72
C VAL A 180 -5.14 12.22 -12.34
N PHE A 181 -5.20 10.99 -11.80
CA PHE A 181 -5.91 9.89 -12.46
C PHE A 181 -7.23 9.51 -11.80
N PHE A 182 -7.56 10.09 -10.65
CA PHE A 182 -8.81 9.79 -9.95
C PHE A 182 -9.63 11.08 -9.77
N PRO A 183 -10.87 11.11 -10.32
CA PRO A 183 -11.76 12.27 -10.26
C PRO A 183 -12.31 12.53 -8.86
#